data_01388046e30537e1db2af974ccdbb8e3
#
_entry.id   01388046e30537e1db2af974ccdbb8e3
#
_cell.length_a   1.000
_cell.length_b   1.000
_cell.length_c   1.000
_cell.angle_alpha   90.00
_cell.angle_beta   90.00
_cell.angle_gamma   90.00
#
_symmetry.space_group_name_H-M   'P 1'
#
loop_
_entity.id
_entity.type
_entity.pdbx_description
1 polymer ?
#
loop_
_entity_poly.entity_id
_entity_poly.type
_entity_poly.pdbx_seq_one_letter_code
_entity_poly.pdbx_strand_id
1 'polypeptide(L)'
;MSAHKDATKALTSALEQRILVLDGAMGTMIQAEGLEEADYRGERFAQHGPDLKGNNDLLSLTQPDVIARIHRLYLEAGADIIETNTFNGTAIAQDDYELGYLAAELNQAAARIARQVADEMTAQTPDKPRFVAGVLGPTPKTASISPDVNDPGARSISFDQLHRDYVEATRALIAGGVDLLLIETIFDTLNAKAAIFAVREVLDELGTDLPLMISVTFPDISGRVLSGQNPEAFWNAVAHGRPLIMGTNCGRRFKEIRPFIEDLSNVTDCYFSAHLNAGLPNAFGEFDETPEIMHDDFSGFAQRGFLNLAGGCCGTTPAHIRAIADAVETVAPRPLPQLEAACRRSGLEAFNISSDS
;
A
#
# COMPACT_ATOMS: atom_id res chain seq x y z
N MET A 1 -4.13 -20.24 -12.53
CA MET A 1 -4.39 -19.34 -13.68
C MET A 1 -5.86 -18.92 -13.84
N SER A 2 -6.87 -19.79 -13.65
CA SER A 2 -8.29 -19.35 -13.73
C SER A 2 -8.68 -18.46 -12.53
N ALA A 3 -8.32 -18.82 -11.32
CA ALA A 3 -8.71 -18.12 -10.09
C ALA A 3 -8.25 -16.63 -10.06
N HIS A 4 -7.00 -16.34 -10.43
CA HIS A 4 -6.51 -14.95 -10.49
C HIS A 4 -7.23 -14.10 -11.55
N LYS A 5 -7.55 -14.68 -12.71
CA LYS A 5 -8.32 -13.96 -13.75
C LYS A 5 -9.73 -13.64 -13.30
N ASP A 6 -10.33 -14.53 -12.53
CA ASP A 6 -11.68 -14.34 -12.00
C ASP A 6 -11.69 -13.28 -10.89
N ALA A 7 -10.67 -13.27 -10.01
CA ALA A 7 -10.49 -12.24 -8.99
C ALA A 7 -10.25 -10.85 -9.60
N THR A 8 -9.38 -10.74 -10.63
CA THR A 8 -9.14 -9.48 -11.34
C THR A 8 -10.43 -8.92 -11.96
N LYS A 9 -11.24 -9.76 -12.58
CA LYS A 9 -12.52 -9.33 -13.15
C LYS A 9 -13.51 -8.88 -12.07
N ALA A 10 -13.60 -9.62 -10.97
CA ALA A 10 -14.47 -9.28 -9.85
C ALA A 10 -14.07 -7.94 -9.22
N LEU A 11 -12.76 -7.72 -9.01
CA LEU A 11 -12.23 -6.46 -8.49
C LEU A 11 -12.54 -5.29 -9.44
N THR A 12 -12.27 -5.44 -10.74
CA THR A 12 -12.54 -4.39 -11.73
C THR A 12 -14.04 -4.07 -11.80
N SER A 13 -14.91 -5.09 -11.84
CA SER A 13 -16.36 -4.89 -11.84
C SER A 13 -16.85 -4.18 -10.58
N ALA A 14 -16.28 -4.47 -9.42
CA ALA A 14 -16.63 -3.79 -8.18
C ALA A 14 -16.19 -2.31 -8.18
N LEU A 15 -14.98 -2.00 -8.70
CA LEU A 15 -14.47 -0.62 -8.85
C LEU A 15 -15.29 0.24 -9.82
N GLU A 16 -15.94 -0.40 -10.83
CA GLU A 16 -16.83 0.29 -11.76
C GLU A 16 -18.20 0.64 -11.14
N GLN A 17 -18.63 -0.14 -10.16
CA GLN A 17 -19.97 -0.02 -9.58
C GLN A 17 -20.02 0.87 -8.34
N ARG A 18 -18.99 0.88 -7.53
CA ARG A 18 -18.96 1.61 -6.26
C ARG A 18 -17.53 1.96 -5.83
N ILE A 19 -17.41 2.89 -4.90
CA ILE A 19 -16.15 3.14 -4.21
C ILE A 19 -15.89 1.94 -3.29
N LEU A 20 -14.73 1.31 -3.43
CA LEU A 20 -14.31 0.22 -2.56
C LEU A 20 -13.64 0.76 -1.29
N VAL A 21 -13.56 -0.09 -0.28
CA VAL A 21 -12.93 0.23 1.01
C VAL A 21 -11.70 -0.67 1.22
N LEU A 22 -10.55 -0.05 1.39
CA LEU A 22 -9.32 -0.68 1.87
C LEU A 22 -9.35 -0.73 3.39
N ASP A 23 -8.62 -1.65 4.00
CA ASP A 23 -8.50 -1.74 5.46
C ASP A 23 -7.72 -0.57 6.08
N GLY A 24 -7.30 -0.72 7.32
CA GLY A 24 -6.59 0.28 8.09
C GLY A 24 -5.28 -0.24 8.66
N ALA A 25 -4.71 0.54 9.56
CA ALA A 25 -3.37 0.33 10.09
C ALA A 25 -3.21 -1.00 10.85
N MET A 26 -2.52 -1.97 10.26
CA MET A 26 -2.10 -3.19 10.94
C MET A 26 -1.23 -2.87 12.17
N GLY A 27 -0.25 -1.98 12.02
CA GLY A 27 0.65 -1.59 13.11
C GLY A 27 -0.06 -0.96 14.31
N THR A 28 -1.07 -0.12 14.09
CA THR A 28 -1.89 0.48 15.15
C THR A 28 -2.64 -0.60 15.94
N MET A 29 -3.21 -1.57 15.25
CA MET A 29 -3.92 -2.67 15.89
C MET A 29 -2.99 -3.62 16.65
N ILE A 30 -1.80 -3.91 16.11
CA ILE A 30 -0.77 -4.68 16.81
C ILE A 30 -0.31 -3.97 18.08
N GLN A 31 -0.10 -2.65 18.02
CA GLN A 31 0.28 -1.87 19.20
C GLN A 31 -0.78 -1.95 20.32
N ALA A 32 -2.05 -1.96 19.96
CA ALA A 32 -3.16 -2.09 20.92
C ALA A 32 -3.21 -3.46 21.61
N GLU A 33 -2.60 -4.51 21.03
CA GLU A 33 -2.51 -5.83 21.65
C GLU A 33 -1.52 -5.88 22.84
N GLY A 34 -0.62 -4.89 22.96
CA GLY A 34 0.34 -4.82 24.07
C GLY A 34 1.35 -5.97 24.08
N LEU A 35 1.74 -6.49 22.92
CA LEU A 35 2.67 -7.60 22.79
C LEU A 35 4.06 -7.21 23.30
N GLU A 36 4.72 -8.14 24.00
CA GLU A 36 6.04 -7.99 24.55
C GLU A 36 7.09 -8.77 23.73
N GLU A 37 8.37 -8.58 24.01
CA GLU A 37 9.48 -9.22 23.28
C GLU A 37 9.31 -10.74 23.18
N ALA A 38 8.82 -11.40 24.24
CA ALA A 38 8.57 -12.84 24.24
C ALA A 38 7.52 -13.27 23.21
N ASP A 39 6.51 -12.44 22.96
CA ASP A 39 5.45 -12.69 21.98
C ASP A 39 6.00 -12.58 20.55
N TYR A 40 6.85 -11.58 20.28
CA TYR A 40 7.53 -11.42 19.00
C TYR A 40 8.46 -12.58 18.69
N ARG A 41 9.20 -13.09 19.71
CA ARG A 41 10.08 -14.24 19.55
C ARG A 41 9.33 -15.55 19.33
N GLY A 42 8.27 -15.74 20.04
CA GLY A 42 7.63 -17.06 20.14
C GLY A 42 8.64 -18.15 20.55
N GLU A 43 8.31 -19.40 20.30
CA GLU A 43 9.23 -20.52 20.58
C GLU A 43 10.40 -20.55 19.57
N ARG A 44 10.12 -20.20 18.31
CA ARG A 44 11.07 -20.35 17.18
C ARG A 44 12.30 -19.47 17.33
N PHE A 45 12.13 -18.25 17.83
CA PHE A 45 13.19 -17.24 17.92
C PHE A 45 13.61 -16.95 19.36
N ALA A 46 13.31 -17.85 20.30
CA ALA A 46 13.61 -17.68 21.73
C ALA A 46 15.11 -17.39 22.01
N GLN A 47 16.00 -17.90 21.16
CA GLN A 47 17.46 -17.73 21.30
C GLN A 47 18.04 -16.75 20.27
N HIS A 48 17.20 -16.01 19.53
CA HIS A 48 17.69 -15.01 18.58
C HIS A 48 18.44 -13.89 19.30
N GLY A 49 19.53 -13.37 18.71
CA GLY A 49 20.40 -12.38 19.36
C GLY A 49 19.73 -11.03 19.55
N PRO A 50 19.41 -10.29 18.46
CA PRO A 50 18.75 -8.99 18.53
C PRO A 50 17.36 -9.03 19.13
N ASP A 51 16.91 -7.87 19.65
CA ASP A 51 15.51 -7.70 20.06
C ASP A 51 14.59 -7.70 18.82
N LEU A 52 13.43 -8.34 18.95
CA LEU A 52 12.45 -8.52 17.88
C LEU A 52 11.19 -7.69 18.07
N LYS A 53 10.99 -7.08 19.25
CA LYS A 53 9.85 -6.20 19.51
C LYS A 53 9.86 -5.02 18.54
N GLY A 54 8.78 -4.85 17.81
CA GLY A 54 8.66 -3.84 16.73
C GLY A 54 8.76 -4.42 15.32
N ASN A 55 9.24 -5.66 15.15
CA ASN A 55 9.16 -6.37 13.87
C ASN A 55 7.75 -6.94 13.69
N ASN A 56 6.80 -6.07 13.33
CA ASN A 56 5.39 -6.46 13.22
C ASN A 56 5.14 -7.52 12.14
N ASP A 57 5.92 -7.52 11.09
CA ASP A 57 5.80 -8.48 9.98
C ASP A 57 6.08 -9.90 10.45
N LEU A 58 7.03 -10.06 11.40
CA LEU A 58 7.39 -11.34 12.00
C LEU A 58 6.21 -12.02 12.72
N LEU A 59 5.26 -11.24 13.21
CA LEU A 59 4.06 -11.76 13.89
C LEU A 59 3.21 -12.67 12.99
N SER A 60 3.35 -12.57 11.67
CA SER A 60 2.73 -13.52 10.74
C SER A 60 3.28 -14.95 10.92
N LEU A 61 4.46 -15.12 11.52
CA LEU A 61 5.06 -16.41 11.85
C LEU A 61 4.89 -16.79 13.33
N THR A 62 4.93 -15.82 14.24
CA THR A 62 4.95 -16.08 15.68
C THR A 62 3.60 -15.91 16.36
N GLN A 63 2.72 -15.06 15.82
CA GLN A 63 1.38 -14.75 16.34
C GLN A 63 0.32 -14.70 15.21
N PRO A 64 0.21 -15.74 14.36
CA PRO A 64 -0.67 -15.71 13.18
C PRO A 64 -2.14 -15.47 13.53
N ASP A 65 -2.61 -15.94 14.69
CA ASP A 65 -4.00 -15.76 15.15
C ASP A 65 -4.31 -14.29 15.46
N VAL A 66 -3.33 -13.53 15.96
CA VAL A 66 -3.46 -12.08 16.19
C VAL A 66 -3.64 -11.36 14.85
N ILE A 67 -2.80 -11.68 13.87
CA ILE A 67 -2.88 -11.08 12.52
C ILE A 67 -4.22 -11.45 11.85
N ALA A 68 -4.62 -12.71 11.89
CA ALA A 68 -5.90 -13.16 11.34
C ALA A 68 -7.10 -12.43 11.98
N ARG A 69 -7.07 -12.24 13.31
CA ARG A 69 -8.11 -11.51 14.03
C ARG A 69 -8.19 -10.04 13.61
N ILE A 70 -7.05 -9.37 13.44
CA ILE A 70 -7.02 -7.97 12.97
C ILE A 70 -7.62 -7.85 11.58
N HIS A 71 -7.23 -8.71 10.63
CA HIS A 71 -7.82 -8.75 9.29
C HIS A 71 -9.35 -8.92 9.35
N ARG A 72 -9.84 -9.84 10.20
CA ARG A 72 -11.28 -10.07 10.38
C ARG A 72 -12.01 -8.83 10.87
N LEU A 73 -11.46 -8.13 11.87
CA LEU A 73 -12.04 -6.90 12.40
C LEU A 73 -12.19 -5.81 11.32
N TYR A 74 -11.21 -5.65 10.43
CA TYR A 74 -11.30 -4.71 9.33
C TYR A 74 -12.35 -5.12 8.28
N LEU A 75 -12.44 -6.42 7.93
CA LEU A 75 -13.47 -6.91 7.01
C LEU A 75 -14.87 -6.77 7.59
N GLU A 76 -15.06 -7.02 8.89
CA GLU A 76 -16.31 -6.80 9.62
C GLU A 76 -16.67 -5.31 9.69
N ALA A 77 -15.68 -4.43 9.75
CA ALA A 77 -15.86 -2.98 9.67
C ALA A 77 -16.30 -2.49 8.28
N GLY A 78 -16.20 -3.31 7.25
CA GLY A 78 -16.69 -2.99 5.91
C GLY A 78 -15.64 -2.97 4.82
N ALA A 79 -14.37 -3.25 5.13
CA ALA A 79 -13.32 -3.34 4.12
C ALA A 79 -13.66 -4.39 3.03
N ASP A 80 -13.32 -4.06 1.79
CA ASP A 80 -13.40 -4.93 0.62
C ASP A 80 -12.04 -5.56 0.31
N ILE A 81 -10.98 -4.82 0.60
CA ILE A 81 -9.59 -5.20 0.35
C ILE A 81 -8.85 -5.14 1.68
N ILE A 82 -8.08 -6.17 2.00
CA ILE A 82 -7.14 -6.16 3.13
C ILE A 82 -5.71 -6.26 2.64
N GLU A 83 -4.82 -5.56 3.31
CA GLU A 83 -3.39 -5.53 3.03
C GLU A 83 -2.67 -6.64 3.82
N THR A 84 -1.72 -7.33 3.18
CA THR A 84 -0.89 -8.31 3.89
C THR A 84 0.00 -7.61 4.94
N ASN A 85 0.29 -8.27 6.05
CA ASN A 85 1.22 -7.77 7.07
C ASN A 85 2.67 -7.94 6.61
N THR A 86 3.07 -7.20 5.56
CA THR A 86 4.37 -7.33 4.87
C THR A 86 5.00 -5.98 4.51
N PHE A 87 4.66 -4.91 5.25
CA PHE A 87 5.18 -3.56 4.97
C PHE A 87 6.72 -3.50 4.97
N ASN A 88 7.37 -4.22 5.88
CA ASN A 88 8.82 -4.39 5.95
C ASN A 88 9.25 -5.81 5.52
N GLY A 89 8.50 -6.44 4.63
CA GLY A 89 8.69 -7.84 4.23
C GLY A 89 9.89 -8.12 3.31
N THR A 90 10.67 -7.11 2.91
CA THR A 90 11.89 -7.31 2.10
C THR A 90 13.06 -7.81 2.93
N ALA A 91 14.00 -8.54 2.33
CA ALA A 91 15.20 -9.01 3.03
C ALA A 91 16.00 -7.82 3.60
N ILE A 92 16.14 -6.73 2.84
CA ILE A 92 16.83 -5.50 3.27
C ILE A 92 16.21 -4.90 4.54
N ALA A 93 14.87 -4.91 4.67
CA ALA A 93 14.20 -4.39 5.86
C ALA A 93 14.31 -5.35 7.03
N GLN A 94 14.23 -6.66 6.80
CA GLN A 94 14.38 -7.70 7.82
C GLN A 94 15.83 -7.85 8.30
N ASP A 95 16.83 -7.39 7.54
CA ASP A 95 18.24 -7.39 7.95
C ASP A 95 18.50 -6.49 9.17
N ASP A 96 17.65 -5.49 9.42
CA ASP A 96 17.73 -4.68 10.66
C ASP A 96 17.52 -5.54 11.93
N TYR A 97 16.89 -6.71 11.78
CA TYR A 97 16.67 -7.72 12.81
C TYR A 97 17.51 -8.98 12.61
N GLU A 98 18.47 -9.00 11.69
CA GLU A 98 19.23 -10.20 11.27
C GLU A 98 18.33 -11.35 10.78
N LEU A 99 17.18 -11.02 10.19
CA LEU A 99 16.15 -11.98 9.71
C LEU A 99 15.89 -11.91 8.19
N GLY A 100 16.77 -11.27 7.42
CA GLY A 100 16.59 -11.14 5.96
C GLY A 100 16.34 -12.46 5.24
N TYR A 101 16.91 -13.57 5.72
CA TYR A 101 16.71 -14.91 5.18
C TYR A 101 15.27 -15.44 5.32
N LEU A 102 14.42 -14.80 6.10
CA LEU A 102 13.01 -15.16 6.29
C LEU A 102 12.05 -14.43 5.33
N ALA A 103 12.53 -13.48 4.54
CA ALA A 103 11.67 -12.61 3.74
C ALA A 103 10.65 -13.40 2.90
N ALA A 104 11.06 -14.43 2.19
CA ALA A 104 10.15 -15.25 1.39
C ALA A 104 9.10 -15.98 2.24
N GLU A 105 9.52 -16.59 3.37
CA GLU A 105 8.61 -17.31 4.26
C GLU A 105 7.59 -16.37 4.91
N LEU A 106 8.06 -15.21 5.36
CA LEU A 106 7.26 -14.18 6.01
C LEU A 106 6.16 -13.66 5.05
N ASN A 107 6.54 -13.25 3.85
CA ASN A 107 5.58 -12.75 2.85
C ASN A 107 4.54 -13.81 2.49
N GLN A 108 4.97 -15.06 2.29
CA GLN A 108 4.05 -16.15 1.96
C GLN A 108 3.08 -16.46 3.11
N ALA A 109 3.56 -16.47 4.35
CA ALA A 109 2.73 -16.72 5.52
C ALA A 109 1.69 -15.61 5.71
N ALA A 110 2.11 -14.35 5.65
CA ALA A 110 1.21 -13.20 5.77
C ALA A 110 0.11 -13.22 4.70
N ALA A 111 0.48 -13.49 3.45
CA ALA A 111 -0.48 -13.59 2.35
C ALA A 111 -1.50 -14.73 2.56
N ARG A 112 -1.05 -15.90 3.04
CA ARG A 112 -1.95 -17.03 3.35
C ARG A 112 -2.93 -16.71 4.46
N ILE A 113 -2.49 -16.02 5.52
CA ILE A 113 -3.38 -15.60 6.62
C ILE A 113 -4.46 -14.65 6.09
N ALA A 114 -4.07 -13.62 5.35
CA ALA A 114 -5.01 -12.68 4.77
C ALA A 114 -5.99 -13.37 3.80
N ARG A 115 -5.50 -14.26 2.92
CA ARG A 115 -6.33 -15.03 1.98
C ARG A 115 -7.36 -15.89 2.70
N GLN A 116 -6.94 -16.62 3.71
CA GLN A 116 -7.85 -17.46 4.49
C GLN A 116 -8.99 -16.64 5.08
N VAL A 117 -8.68 -15.51 5.73
CA VAL A 117 -9.71 -14.67 6.37
C VAL A 117 -10.64 -14.04 5.31
N ALA A 118 -10.09 -13.60 4.17
CA ALA A 118 -10.87 -13.04 3.08
C ALA A 118 -11.83 -14.09 2.46
N ASP A 119 -11.39 -15.34 2.32
CA ASP A 119 -12.23 -16.46 1.82
C ASP A 119 -13.35 -16.79 2.80
N GLU A 120 -13.05 -16.87 4.10
CA GLU A 120 -14.04 -17.10 5.15
C GLU A 120 -15.14 -16.03 5.15
N MET A 121 -14.75 -14.76 5.04
CA MET A 121 -15.69 -13.63 5.00
C MET A 121 -16.50 -13.60 3.68
N THR A 122 -15.87 -13.89 2.56
CA THR A 122 -16.57 -14.00 1.26
C THR A 122 -17.60 -15.15 1.28
N ALA A 123 -17.26 -16.28 1.89
CA ALA A 123 -18.20 -17.40 2.03
C ALA A 123 -19.46 -17.04 2.85
N GLN A 124 -19.33 -16.14 3.84
CA GLN A 124 -20.45 -15.64 4.64
C GLN A 124 -21.32 -14.63 3.87
N THR A 125 -20.73 -13.84 2.97
CA THR A 125 -21.40 -12.80 2.18
C THR A 125 -20.95 -12.86 0.72
N PRO A 126 -21.41 -13.85 -0.08
CA PRO A 126 -20.91 -14.11 -1.43
C PRO A 126 -21.12 -12.93 -2.41
N ASP A 127 -22.14 -12.11 -2.17
CA ASP A 127 -22.43 -10.91 -2.98
C ASP A 127 -21.42 -9.76 -2.73
N LYS A 128 -20.60 -9.88 -1.69
CA LYS A 128 -19.53 -8.93 -1.38
C LYS A 128 -18.19 -9.68 -1.30
N PRO A 129 -17.53 -9.97 -2.43
CA PRO A 129 -16.21 -10.63 -2.43
C PRO A 129 -15.16 -9.77 -1.74
N ARG A 130 -14.20 -10.42 -1.06
CA ARG A 130 -13.07 -9.78 -0.40
C ARG A 130 -11.79 -10.09 -1.15
N PHE A 131 -10.90 -9.11 -1.21
CA PHE A 131 -9.65 -9.19 -1.94
C PHE A 131 -8.46 -9.00 -1.00
N VAL A 132 -7.31 -9.55 -1.40
CA VAL A 132 -6.05 -9.46 -0.67
C VAL A 132 -5.03 -8.71 -1.51
N ALA A 133 -4.56 -7.57 -0.99
CA ALA A 133 -3.46 -6.81 -1.56
C ALA A 133 -2.13 -7.28 -0.94
N GLY A 134 -1.23 -7.80 -1.77
CA GLY A 134 0.13 -8.13 -1.38
C GLY A 134 0.99 -6.87 -1.29
N VAL A 135 1.35 -6.47 -0.09
CA VAL A 135 2.05 -5.22 0.17
C VAL A 135 3.55 -5.34 -0.06
N LEU A 136 4.08 -4.42 -0.85
CA LEU A 136 5.49 -4.14 -1.07
C LEU A 136 5.77 -2.71 -0.56
N GLY A 137 6.18 -2.59 0.69
CA GLY A 137 6.48 -1.31 1.31
C GLY A 137 7.83 -0.73 0.89
N PRO A 138 8.17 0.48 1.34
CA PRO A 138 9.47 1.10 1.10
C PRO A 138 10.57 0.36 1.87
N THR A 139 11.80 0.52 1.41
CA THR A 139 12.96 0.00 2.11
C THR A 139 13.62 1.09 2.97
N PRO A 140 14.35 0.73 4.05
CA PRO A 140 15.09 1.70 4.88
C PRO A 140 16.24 2.38 4.12
N LYS A 141 16.60 1.86 2.93
CA LYS A 141 17.65 2.39 2.07
C LYS A 141 17.06 2.94 0.77
N THR A 142 17.56 4.09 0.32
CA THR A 142 17.10 4.76 -0.90
C THR A 142 18.18 4.75 -1.98
N ALA A 143 17.77 4.58 -3.23
CA ALA A 143 18.69 4.52 -4.37
C ALA A 143 18.97 5.89 -5.01
N SER A 144 18.12 6.91 -4.75
CA SER A 144 18.29 8.24 -5.34
C SER A 144 18.83 9.29 -4.37
N ILE A 145 18.79 9.04 -3.05
CA ILE A 145 19.22 10.01 -2.04
C ILE A 145 20.56 9.56 -1.46
N SER A 146 21.52 10.51 -1.39
CA SER A 146 22.81 10.24 -0.77
C SER A 146 22.68 10.15 0.75
N PRO A 147 23.26 9.12 1.38
CA PRO A 147 23.33 9.02 2.84
C PRO A 147 24.44 9.92 3.41
N ASP A 148 25.33 10.47 2.58
CA ASP A 148 26.45 11.35 2.99
C ASP A 148 26.28 12.74 2.38
N VAL A 149 26.17 13.74 3.25
CA VAL A 149 26.03 15.16 2.84
C VAL A 149 27.25 15.65 2.08
N ASN A 150 28.44 15.06 2.32
CA ASN A 150 29.70 15.47 1.70
C ASN A 150 29.98 14.70 0.39
N ASP A 151 29.28 13.63 0.11
CA ASP A 151 29.37 12.87 -1.14
C ASP A 151 27.98 12.71 -1.78
N PRO A 152 27.57 13.65 -2.65
CA PRO A 152 26.28 13.57 -3.33
C PRO A 152 26.14 12.34 -4.26
N GLY A 153 27.25 11.69 -4.62
CA GLY A 153 27.28 10.48 -5.43
C GLY A 153 27.08 9.19 -4.64
N ALA A 154 27.27 9.21 -3.31
CA ALA A 154 27.13 8.03 -2.48
C ALA A 154 25.68 7.47 -2.52
N ARG A 155 25.57 6.15 -2.48
CA ARG A 155 24.28 5.45 -2.40
C ARG A 155 24.39 4.30 -1.39
N SER A 156 23.36 4.18 -0.55
CA SER A 156 23.30 3.10 0.44
C SER A 156 22.85 1.76 -0.16
N ILE A 157 22.28 1.80 -1.36
CA ILE A 157 21.80 0.61 -2.08
C ILE A 157 21.82 0.85 -3.59
N SER A 158 21.99 -0.22 -4.38
CA SER A 158 21.85 -0.18 -5.83
C SER A 158 20.45 -0.59 -6.28
N PHE A 159 20.10 -0.21 -7.51
CA PHE A 159 18.86 -0.65 -8.17
C PHE A 159 18.77 -2.18 -8.20
N ASP A 160 19.85 -2.87 -8.57
CA ASP A 160 19.87 -4.34 -8.70
C ASP A 160 19.67 -5.05 -7.35
N GLN A 161 20.10 -4.45 -6.23
CA GLN A 161 19.84 -5.00 -4.90
C GLN A 161 18.36 -4.86 -4.53
N LEU A 162 17.78 -3.67 -4.71
CA LEU A 162 16.35 -3.45 -4.52
C LEU A 162 15.50 -4.38 -5.38
N HIS A 163 15.85 -4.50 -6.66
CA HIS A 163 15.17 -5.36 -7.61
C HIS A 163 15.13 -6.82 -7.12
N ARG A 164 16.26 -7.39 -6.71
CA ARG A 164 16.32 -8.77 -6.20
C ARG A 164 15.40 -8.99 -5.00
N ASP A 165 15.41 -8.06 -4.05
CA ASP A 165 14.58 -8.16 -2.84
C ASP A 165 13.09 -8.07 -3.16
N TYR A 166 12.71 -7.16 -4.05
CA TYR A 166 11.32 -7.05 -4.49
C TYR A 166 10.87 -8.26 -5.35
N VAL A 167 11.76 -8.88 -6.12
CA VAL A 167 11.46 -10.14 -6.83
C VAL A 167 11.13 -11.25 -5.84
N GLU A 168 11.96 -11.44 -4.80
CA GLU A 168 11.72 -12.46 -3.78
C GLU A 168 10.39 -12.24 -3.06
N ALA A 169 10.13 -11.03 -2.57
CA ALA A 169 8.89 -10.68 -1.89
C ALA A 169 7.67 -10.87 -2.79
N THR A 170 7.72 -10.41 -4.04
CA THR A 170 6.65 -10.54 -5.03
C THR A 170 6.29 -12.01 -5.29
N ARG A 171 7.29 -12.87 -5.51
CA ARG A 171 7.06 -14.31 -5.71
C ARG A 171 6.38 -14.95 -4.51
N ALA A 172 6.82 -14.60 -3.31
CA ALA A 172 6.29 -15.15 -2.08
C ALA A 172 4.83 -14.71 -1.83
N LEU A 173 4.51 -13.43 -2.07
CA LEU A 173 3.14 -12.91 -1.98
C LEU A 173 2.20 -13.62 -2.95
N ILE A 174 2.60 -13.78 -4.23
CA ILE A 174 1.81 -14.49 -5.23
C ILE A 174 1.61 -15.95 -4.83
N ALA A 175 2.65 -16.62 -4.35
CA ALA A 175 2.57 -18.00 -3.85
C ALA A 175 1.69 -18.14 -2.60
N GLY A 176 1.47 -17.06 -1.86
CA GLY A 176 0.55 -16.97 -0.72
C GLY A 176 -0.90 -16.74 -1.11
N GLY A 177 -1.19 -16.36 -2.36
CA GLY A 177 -2.55 -16.26 -2.90
C GLY A 177 -3.17 -14.86 -2.88
N VAL A 178 -2.37 -13.81 -3.06
CA VAL A 178 -2.88 -12.43 -3.19
C VAL A 178 -3.64 -12.23 -4.51
N ASP A 179 -4.59 -11.28 -4.51
CA ASP A 179 -5.41 -10.93 -5.68
C ASP A 179 -4.85 -9.75 -6.47
N LEU A 180 -4.08 -8.88 -5.82
CA LEU A 180 -3.38 -7.76 -6.42
C LEU A 180 -2.08 -7.50 -5.67
N LEU A 181 -1.16 -6.75 -6.29
CA LEU A 181 0.09 -6.31 -5.66
C LEU A 181 0.01 -4.80 -5.40
N LEU A 182 0.45 -4.36 -4.23
CA LEU A 182 0.45 -2.97 -3.81
C LEU A 182 1.87 -2.51 -3.49
N ILE A 183 2.39 -1.58 -4.28
CA ILE A 183 3.62 -0.83 -3.94
C ILE A 183 3.17 0.46 -3.26
N GLU A 184 3.44 0.59 -1.97
CA GLU A 184 2.90 1.70 -1.19
C GLU A 184 3.96 2.55 -0.49
N THR A 185 3.49 3.70 0.03
CA THR A 185 4.28 4.66 0.82
C THR A 185 5.55 5.09 0.08
N ILE A 186 5.41 5.27 -1.23
CA ILE A 186 6.53 5.60 -2.09
C ILE A 186 6.95 7.05 -1.84
N PHE A 187 8.20 7.25 -1.48
CA PHE A 187 8.85 8.55 -1.33
C PHE A 187 10.12 8.70 -2.19
N ASP A 188 10.57 7.63 -2.84
CA ASP A 188 11.70 7.61 -3.78
C ASP A 188 11.27 6.92 -5.08
N THR A 189 11.25 7.68 -6.19
CA THR A 189 10.81 7.16 -7.49
C THR A 189 11.73 6.10 -8.07
N LEU A 190 13.03 6.08 -7.73
CA LEU A 190 13.93 5.04 -8.21
C LEU A 190 13.70 3.72 -7.49
N ASN A 191 13.41 3.75 -6.18
CA ASN A 191 12.97 2.57 -5.43
C ASN A 191 11.66 2.02 -6.02
N ALA A 192 10.68 2.91 -6.32
CA ALA A 192 9.43 2.50 -6.95
C ALA A 192 9.65 1.82 -8.31
N LYS A 193 10.56 2.35 -9.14
CA LYS A 193 10.90 1.73 -10.43
C LYS A 193 11.53 0.35 -10.28
N ALA A 194 12.36 0.14 -9.25
CA ALA A 194 12.91 -1.18 -8.95
C ALA A 194 11.81 -2.17 -8.56
N ALA A 195 10.86 -1.75 -7.72
CA ALA A 195 9.71 -2.57 -7.34
C ALA A 195 8.80 -2.87 -8.53
N ILE A 196 8.47 -1.87 -9.37
CA ILE A 196 7.66 -2.06 -10.58
C ILE A 196 8.34 -3.05 -11.54
N PHE A 197 9.64 -2.91 -11.75
CA PHE A 197 10.41 -3.80 -12.63
C PHE A 197 10.37 -5.24 -12.10
N ALA A 198 10.60 -5.44 -10.80
CA ALA A 198 10.53 -6.74 -10.15
C ALA A 198 9.13 -7.38 -10.28
N VAL A 199 8.08 -6.60 -10.02
CA VAL A 199 6.70 -7.08 -10.16
C VAL A 199 6.42 -7.54 -11.59
N ARG A 200 6.77 -6.72 -12.59
CA ARG A 200 6.53 -7.07 -14.00
C ARG A 200 7.31 -8.29 -14.43
N GLU A 201 8.59 -8.40 -14.06
CA GLU A 201 9.41 -9.57 -14.33
C GLU A 201 8.78 -10.86 -13.76
N VAL A 202 8.36 -10.83 -12.50
CA VAL A 202 7.75 -12.01 -11.85
C VAL A 202 6.42 -12.38 -12.49
N LEU A 203 5.57 -11.39 -12.83
CA LEU A 203 4.30 -11.65 -13.50
C LEU A 203 4.51 -12.29 -14.89
N ASP A 204 5.47 -11.77 -15.65
CA ASP A 204 5.83 -12.32 -16.98
C ASP A 204 6.37 -13.75 -16.87
N GLU A 205 7.27 -14.03 -15.93
CA GLU A 205 7.83 -15.36 -15.70
C GLU A 205 6.77 -16.39 -15.26
N LEU A 206 5.83 -15.97 -14.41
CA LEU A 206 4.76 -16.86 -13.93
C LEU A 206 3.60 -16.98 -14.94
N GLY A 207 3.59 -16.16 -15.99
CA GLY A 207 2.51 -16.11 -16.98
C GLY A 207 1.17 -15.72 -16.35
N THR A 208 1.18 -14.84 -15.38
CA THR A 208 -0.02 -14.32 -14.70
C THR A 208 -0.10 -12.80 -14.85
N ASP A 209 -1.30 -12.25 -14.71
CA ASP A 209 -1.55 -10.81 -14.84
C ASP A 209 -2.36 -10.32 -13.65
N LEU A 210 -1.71 -10.29 -12.48
CA LEU A 210 -2.30 -9.69 -11.29
C LEU A 210 -2.30 -8.17 -11.40
N PRO A 211 -3.38 -7.50 -10.95
CA PRO A 211 -3.43 -6.05 -10.92
C PRO A 211 -2.32 -5.48 -10.05
N LEU A 212 -1.78 -4.35 -10.49
CA LEU A 212 -0.84 -3.55 -9.71
C LEU A 212 -1.54 -2.30 -9.19
N MET A 213 -1.36 -2.01 -7.91
CA MET A 213 -1.70 -0.77 -7.26
C MET A 213 -0.41 -0.05 -6.84
N ILE A 214 -0.34 1.26 -7.08
CA ILE A 214 0.82 2.10 -6.73
C ILE A 214 0.32 3.24 -5.85
N SER A 215 0.96 3.46 -4.69
CA SER A 215 0.57 4.51 -3.75
C SER A 215 1.77 5.35 -3.32
N VAL A 216 1.67 6.66 -3.51
CA VAL A 216 2.70 7.65 -3.18
C VAL A 216 2.42 8.31 -1.85
N THR A 217 3.46 8.73 -1.13
CA THR A 217 3.33 9.59 0.04
C THR A 217 3.97 10.95 -0.18
N PHE A 218 3.26 12.01 0.24
CA PHE A 218 3.77 13.39 0.25
C PHE A 218 4.06 13.79 1.70
N PRO A 219 5.34 13.85 2.08
CA PRO A 219 5.73 14.01 3.49
C PRO A 219 5.46 15.42 4.03
N ASP A 220 5.37 16.43 3.16
CA ASP A 220 5.19 17.82 3.56
C ASP A 220 4.26 18.61 2.62
N ILE A 221 4.02 19.86 2.96
CA ILE A 221 3.13 20.78 2.24
C ILE A 221 3.66 21.23 0.87
N SER A 222 4.91 20.90 0.51
CA SER A 222 5.45 21.22 -0.82
C SER A 222 4.80 20.41 -1.93
N GLY A 223 4.12 19.31 -1.58
CA GLY A 223 3.53 18.38 -2.52
C GLY A 223 4.54 17.61 -3.35
N ARG A 224 5.74 17.44 -2.80
CA ARG A 224 6.80 16.68 -3.46
C ARG A 224 7.12 15.42 -2.68
N VAL A 225 7.41 14.34 -3.39
CA VAL A 225 8.02 13.17 -2.78
C VAL A 225 9.46 13.49 -2.35
N LEU A 226 10.06 12.69 -1.50
CA LEU A 226 11.40 12.95 -0.96
C LEU A 226 12.47 13.02 -2.08
N SER A 227 12.30 12.26 -3.17
CA SER A 227 13.14 12.37 -4.38
C SER A 227 12.82 13.59 -5.28
N GLY A 228 11.87 14.46 -4.88
CA GLY A 228 11.65 15.79 -5.41
C GLY A 228 10.52 15.97 -6.44
N GLN A 229 9.91 14.88 -6.93
CA GLN A 229 8.85 14.95 -7.94
C GLN A 229 7.55 15.53 -7.37
N ASN A 230 6.90 16.41 -8.13
CA ASN A 230 5.52 16.82 -7.88
C ASN A 230 4.52 15.70 -8.31
N PRO A 231 3.21 15.82 -8.02
CA PRO A 231 2.23 14.76 -8.30
C PRO A 231 2.23 14.27 -9.75
N GLU A 232 2.20 15.17 -10.74
CA GLU A 232 2.19 14.81 -12.16
C GLU A 232 3.52 14.20 -12.60
N ALA A 233 4.65 14.74 -12.15
CA ALA A 233 5.97 14.18 -12.44
C ALA A 233 6.13 12.78 -11.84
N PHE A 234 5.58 12.54 -10.66
CA PHE A 234 5.53 11.21 -10.07
C PHE A 234 4.71 10.24 -10.93
N TRP A 235 3.49 10.63 -11.34
CA TRP A 235 2.68 9.80 -12.23
C TRP A 235 3.43 9.47 -13.53
N ASN A 236 4.00 10.46 -14.21
CA ASN A 236 4.78 10.24 -15.42
C ASN A 236 5.97 9.28 -15.20
N ALA A 237 6.56 9.28 -14.00
CA ALA A 237 7.68 8.40 -13.65
C ALA A 237 7.28 6.93 -13.46
N VAL A 238 6.02 6.65 -13.03
CA VAL A 238 5.56 5.30 -12.66
C VAL A 238 4.48 4.73 -13.59
N ALA A 239 3.86 5.54 -14.44
CA ALA A 239 2.78 5.13 -15.35
C ALA A 239 3.15 3.96 -16.29
N HIS A 240 4.45 3.77 -16.61
CA HIS A 240 4.94 2.63 -17.37
C HIS A 240 4.68 1.28 -16.68
N GLY A 241 4.47 1.28 -15.37
CA GLY A 241 4.02 0.14 -14.59
C GLY A 241 2.60 -0.31 -14.92
N ARG A 242 1.82 0.50 -15.65
CA ARG A 242 0.42 0.23 -16.02
C ARG A 242 -0.41 -0.23 -14.81
N PRO A 243 -0.46 0.54 -13.71
CA PRO A 243 -1.25 0.15 -12.56
C PRO A 243 -2.75 0.17 -12.89
N LEU A 244 -3.49 -0.74 -12.27
CA LEU A 244 -4.96 -0.71 -12.24
C LEU A 244 -5.45 0.43 -11.34
N ILE A 245 -4.73 0.65 -10.23
CA ILE A 245 -5.07 1.67 -9.24
C ILE A 245 -3.82 2.51 -8.95
N MET A 246 -3.96 3.82 -9.02
CA MET A 246 -2.98 4.79 -8.54
C MET A 246 -3.53 5.49 -7.33
N GLY A 247 -2.70 5.86 -6.36
CA GLY A 247 -3.20 6.58 -5.20
C GLY A 247 -2.13 7.23 -4.34
N THR A 248 -2.59 7.67 -3.17
CA THR A 248 -1.74 8.24 -2.14
C THR A 248 -2.12 7.69 -0.77
N ASN A 249 -1.12 7.48 0.08
CA ASN A 249 -1.33 7.02 1.45
C ASN A 249 -0.46 7.77 2.45
N CYS A 250 -0.78 7.62 3.72
CA CYS A 250 -0.10 8.32 4.80
C CYS A 250 -0.08 9.85 4.59
N GLY A 251 1.06 10.47 4.84
CA GLY A 251 1.31 11.89 4.54
C GLY A 251 0.71 12.82 5.58
N ARG A 252 0.01 13.83 5.11
CA ARG A 252 -0.46 14.97 5.89
C ARG A 252 -1.94 14.86 6.24
N ARG A 253 -2.48 15.85 6.99
CA ARG A 253 -3.92 15.96 7.27
C ARG A 253 -4.74 16.15 5.99
N PHE A 254 -5.98 15.72 6.00
CA PHE A 254 -6.89 15.78 4.84
C PHE A 254 -6.88 17.12 4.11
N LYS A 255 -6.95 18.22 4.82
CA LYS A 255 -6.97 19.57 4.22
C LYS A 255 -5.68 19.92 3.49
N GLU A 256 -4.55 19.40 3.96
CA GLU A 256 -3.23 19.67 3.41
C GLU A 256 -2.93 18.77 2.20
N ILE A 257 -3.41 17.52 2.22
CA ILE A 257 -3.18 16.56 1.14
C ILE A 257 -4.19 16.69 0.00
N ARG A 258 -5.34 17.31 0.24
CA ARG A 258 -6.41 17.46 -0.77
C ARG A 258 -5.94 17.99 -2.11
N PRO A 259 -5.13 19.06 -2.22
CA PRO A 259 -4.65 19.56 -3.51
C PRO A 259 -3.90 18.51 -4.30
N PHE A 260 -3.08 17.68 -3.64
CA PHE A 260 -2.28 16.64 -4.29
C PHE A 260 -3.13 15.46 -4.76
N ILE A 261 -4.20 15.13 -4.01
CA ILE A 261 -5.22 14.15 -4.43
C ILE A 261 -5.94 14.66 -5.68
N GLU A 262 -6.36 15.91 -5.69
CA GLU A 262 -7.01 16.55 -6.83
C GLU A 262 -6.09 16.52 -8.07
N ASP A 263 -4.83 16.96 -7.92
CA ASP A 263 -3.85 16.95 -8.99
C ASP A 263 -3.64 15.55 -9.56
N LEU A 264 -3.35 14.55 -8.70
CA LEU A 264 -3.15 13.16 -9.13
C LEU A 264 -4.41 12.57 -9.77
N SER A 265 -5.58 12.80 -9.18
CA SER A 265 -6.83 12.26 -9.72
C SER A 265 -7.16 12.80 -11.11
N ASN A 266 -6.69 14.01 -11.45
CA ASN A 266 -6.91 14.63 -12.76
C ASN A 266 -5.92 14.14 -13.83
N VAL A 267 -4.72 13.70 -13.45
CA VAL A 267 -3.67 13.30 -14.41
C VAL A 267 -3.51 11.78 -14.56
N THR A 268 -4.23 10.98 -13.77
CA THR A 268 -4.20 9.51 -13.85
C THR A 268 -5.39 8.96 -14.59
N ASP A 269 -5.17 8.08 -15.58
CA ASP A 269 -6.17 7.44 -16.40
C ASP A 269 -6.61 6.05 -15.90
N CYS A 270 -6.18 5.67 -14.70
CA CYS A 270 -6.59 4.46 -13.98
C CYS A 270 -7.46 4.79 -12.76
N TYR A 271 -7.95 3.78 -12.04
CA TYR A 271 -8.68 4.00 -10.79
C TYR A 271 -7.81 4.72 -9.77
N PHE A 272 -8.46 5.47 -8.86
CA PHE A 272 -7.74 6.29 -7.90
C PHE A 272 -8.10 5.94 -6.45
N SER A 273 -7.06 5.85 -5.59
CA SER A 273 -7.19 5.55 -4.17
C SER A 273 -6.64 6.64 -3.26
N ALA A 274 -7.24 6.76 -2.08
CA ALA A 274 -6.66 7.47 -0.95
C ALA A 274 -6.86 6.65 0.33
N HIS A 275 -5.75 6.33 1.03
CA HIS A 275 -5.80 5.69 2.34
C HIS A 275 -4.91 6.48 3.29
N LEU A 276 -5.56 7.25 4.17
CA LEU A 276 -4.94 8.35 4.90
C LEU A 276 -4.85 8.04 6.40
N ASN A 277 -3.96 8.77 7.07
CA ASN A 277 -3.80 8.67 8.52
C ASN A 277 -5.02 9.25 9.25
N ALA A 278 -5.25 8.79 10.49
CA ALA A 278 -6.17 9.42 11.42
C ALA A 278 -5.55 10.69 12.04
N GLY A 279 -5.16 11.64 11.18
CA GLY A 279 -4.42 12.83 11.54
C GLY A 279 -2.91 12.67 11.55
N LEU A 280 -2.23 13.47 12.38
CA LEU A 280 -0.78 13.40 12.59
C LEU A 280 -0.50 12.90 14.01
N PRO A 281 0.61 12.16 14.20
CA PRO A 281 0.97 11.73 15.54
C PRO A 281 1.23 12.94 16.45
N ASN A 282 0.63 12.92 17.63
CA ASN A 282 0.87 13.91 18.69
C ASN A 282 2.22 13.66 19.39
N ALA A 283 2.54 14.46 20.40
CA ALA A 283 3.80 14.33 21.16
C ALA A 283 3.96 12.96 21.86
N PHE A 284 2.89 12.20 22.02
CA PHE A 284 2.87 10.87 22.62
C PHE A 284 2.83 9.74 21.56
N GLY A 285 2.83 10.10 20.27
CA GLY A 285 2.72 9.14 19.15
C GLY A 285 1.30 8.66 18.88
N GLU A 286 0.29 9.26 19.51
CA GLU A 286 -1.11 8.94 19.30
C GLU A 286 -1.71 9.78 18.16
N PHE A 287 -2.70 9.23 17.47
CA PHE A 287 -3.43 9.92 16.41
C PHE A 287 -4.75 10.48 16.95
N ASP A 288 -5.10 11.71 16.56
CA ASP A 288 -6.14 12.51 17.19
C ASP A 288 -7.40 12.74 16.34
N GLU A 289 -7.43 12.32 15.08
CA GLU A 289 -8.62 12.41 14.24
C GLU A 289 -9.56 11.23 14.53
N THR A 290 -10.83 11.57 14.83
CA THR A 290 -11.85 10.58 15.18
C THR A 290 -12.49 9.96 13.95
N PRO A 291 -13.21 8.81 14.08
CA PRO A 291 -13.98 8.23 12.99
C PRO A 291 -14.94 9.22 12.31
N GLU A 292 -15.57 10.13 13.08
CA GLU A 292 -16.51 11.13 12.54
C GLU A 292 -15.79 12.16 11.65
N ILE A 293 -14.60 12.60 12.05
CA ILE A 293 -13.77 13.51 11.23
C ILE A 293 -13.41 12.84 9.91
N MET A 294 -12.95 11.58 9.96
CA MET A 294 -12.61 10.84 8.75
C MET A 294 -13.83 10.58 7.86
N HIS A 295 -15.00 10.31 8.45
CA HIS A 295 -16.27 10.21 7.71
C HIS A 295 -16.54 11.47 6.88
N ASP A 296 -16.48 12.65 7.53
CA ASP A 296 -16.79 13.93 6.87
C ASP A 296 -15.78 14.26 5.77
N ASP A 297 -14.50 14.02 6.02
CA ASP A 297 -13.42 14.27 5.06
C ASP A 297 -13.51 13.33 3.84
N PHE A 298 -13.75 12.03 4.05
CA PHE A 298 -13.95 11.09 2.94
C PHE A 298 -15.26 11.32 2.18
N SER A 299 -16.34 11.70 2.87
CA SER A 299 -17.57 12.15 2.21
C SER A 299 -17.31 13.33 1.28
N GLY A 300 -16.50 14.29 1.71
CA GLY A 300 -16.09 15.43 0.89
C GLY A 300 -15.28 15.06 -0.33
N PHE A 301 -14.36 14.08 -0.23
CA PHE A 301 -13.58 13.58 -1.38
C PHE A 301 -14.43 12.78 -2.35
N ALA A 302 -15.29 11.90 -1.85
CA ALA A 302 -16.18 11.09 -2.67
C ALA A 302 -17.17 11.97 -3.47
N GLN A 303 -17.81 12.95 -2.82
CA GLN A 303 -18.73 13.88 -3.47
C GLN A 303 -18.08 14.75 -4.55
N ARG A 304 -16.77 15.00 -4.46
CA ARG A 304 -16.00 15.68 -5.51
C ARG A 304 -15.58 14.75 -6.65
N GLY A 305 -15.87 13.47 -6.56
CA GLY A 305 -15.52 12.49 -7.60
C GLY A 305 -14.01 12.22 -7.67
N PHE A 306 -13.30 12.20 -6.53
CA PHE A 306 -11.86 11.92 -6.52
C PHE A 306 -11.56 10.43 -6.38
N LEU A 307 -12.47 9.60 -5.85
CA LEU A 307 -12.16 8.28 -5.34
C LEU A 307 -12.81 7.13 -6.10
N ASN A 308 -12.05 6.04 -6.25
CA ASN A 308 -12.55 4.70 -6.58
C ASN A 308 -12.28 3.72 -5.41
N LEU A 309 -11.31 4.05 -4.55
CA LEU A 309 -10.94 3.27 -3.37
C LEU A 309 -10.62 4.24 -2.22
N ALA A 310 -11.20 4.00 -1.07
CA ALA A 310 -10.99 4.78 0.16
C ALA A 310 -10.51 3.85 1.27
N GLY A 311 -9.60 4.29 2.13
CA GLY A 311 -9.10 3.47 3.23
C GLY A 311 -8.36 4.25 4.29
N GLY A 312 -7.86 3.51 5.28
CA GLY A 312 -7.09 4.06 6.37
C GLY A 312 -5.61 3.71 6.32
N CYS A 313 -4.77 4.53 6.93
CA CYS A 313 -3.35 4.29 7.19
C CYS A 313 -3.07 4.51 8.67
N CYS A 314 -1.93 5.02 9.07
CA CYS A 314 -1.50 5.14 10.46
C CYS A 314 -2.59 5.73 11.38
N GLY A 315 -2.75 5.15 12.56
CA GLY A 315 -3.72 5.59 13.58
C GLY A 315 -5.16 5.13 13.34
N THR A 316 -5.49 4.55 12.18
CA THR A 316 -6.86 4.09 11.92
C THR A 316 -7.15 2.74 12.59
N THR A 317 -8.40 2.58 12.99
CA THR A 317 -8.94 1.39 13.66
C THR A 317 -10.17 0.88 12.89
N PRO A 318 -10.75 -0.28 13.24
CA PRO A 318 -11.99 -0.74 12.64
C PRO A 318 -13.14 0.27 12.70
N ALA A 319 -13.21 1.10 13.74
CA ALA A 319 -14.22 2.17 13.83
C ALA A 319 -14.03 3.25 12.75
N HIS A 320 -12.78 3.62 12.44
CA HIS A 320 -12.47 4.53 11.35
C HIS A 320 -12.83 3.93 9.99
N ILE A 321 -12.51 2.65 9.77
CA ILE A 321 -12.86 1.97 8.51
C ILE A 321 -14.37 1.86 8.34
N ARG A 322 -15.14 1.60 9.41
CA ARG A 322 -16.60 1.66 9.38
C ARG A 322 -17.09 3.03 8.95
N ALA A 323 -16.56 4.08 9.54
CA ALA A 323 -16.93 5.46 9.22
C ALA A 323 -16.61 5.82 7.76
N ILE A 324 -15.45 5.37 7.23
CA ILE A 324 -15.08 5.54 5.82
C ILE A 324 -16.07 4.77 4.92
N ALA A 325 -16.39 3.52 5.26
CA ALA A 325 -17.33 2.70 4.49
C ALA A 325 -18.70 3.38 4.40
N ASP A 326 -19.22 3.86 5.52
CA ASP A 326 -20.51 4.57 5.59
C ASP A 326 -20.46 5.88 4.77
N ALA A 327 -19.33 6.60 4.77
CA ALA A 327 -19.15 7.85 4.04
C ALA A 327 -19.21 7.69 2.51
N VAL A 328 -18.80 6.54 1.98
CA VAL A 328 -18.69 6.32 0.52
C VAL A 328 -19.79 5.41 -0.03
N GLU A 329 -20.60 4.76 0.80
CA GLU A 329 -21.56 3.70 0.42
C GLU A 329 -22.50 4.11 -0.71
N THR A 330 -23.01 5.33 -0.67
CA THR A 330 -24.02 5.82 -1.63
C THR A 330 -23.46 6.73 -2.71
N VAL A 331 -22.15 6.94 -2.75
CA VAL A 331 -21.50 7.86 -3.69
C VAL A 331 -20.97 7.08 -4.90
N ALA A 332 -21.23 7.62 -6.09
CA ALA A 332 -20.71 7.03 -7.33
C ALA A 332 -19.18 7.10 -7.38
N PRO A 333 -18.49 6.07 -7.89
CA PRO A 333 -17.05 6.10 -8.06
C PRO A 333 -16.62 7.17 -9.06
N ARG A 334 -15.37 7.61 -8.94
CA ARG A 334 -14.74 8.55 -9.87
C ARG A 334 -14.79 7.98 -11.30
N PRO A 335 -15.27 8.74 -12.29
CA PRO A 335 -15.15 8.36 -13.69
C PRO A 335 -13.66 8.42 -14.12
N LEU A 336 -13.22 7.47 -14.94
CA LEU A 336 -11.84 7.49 -15.45
C LEU A 336 -11.67 8.64 -16.44
N PRO A 337 -10.67 9.54 -16.26
CA PRO A 337 -10.41 10.62 -17.19
C PRO A 337 -9.96 10.09 -18.55
N GLN A 338 -10.36 10.77 -19.61
CA GLN A 338 -9.78 10.57 -20.94
C GLN A 338 -8.64 11.57 -21.11
N LEU A 339 -7.41 11.09 -21.01
CA LEU A 339 -6.24 11.93 -21.19
C LEU A 339 -5.88 12.04 -22.67
N GLU A 340 -5.48 13.24 -23.11
CA GLU A 340 -4.94 13.45 -24.45
C GLU A 340 -3.65 12.63 -24.65
N ALA A 341 -3.48 12.12 -25.87
CA ALA A 341 -2.25 11.39 -26.22
C ALA A 341 -1.05 12.34 -26.18
N ALA A 342 -0.06 12.01 -25.36
CA ALA A 342 1.16 12.79 -25.22
C ALA A 342 2.35 11.88 -24.88
N CYS A 343 3.55 12.31 -25.25
CA CYS A 343 4.76 11.71 -24.72
C CYS A 343 5.04 12.32 -23.33
N ARG A 344 4.70 11.58 -22.27
CA ARG A 344 4.80 12.02 -20.89
C ARG A 344 6.15 11.65 -20.31
N ARG A 345 6.88 12.66 -19.86
CA ARG A 345 8.20 12.51 -19.23
C ARG A 345 8.24 13.30 -17.93
N SER A 346 9.23 13.03 -17.11
CA SER A 346 9.45 13.77 -15.86
C SER A 346 10.93 13.85 -15.49
N GLY A 347 11.29 15.01 -14.93
CA GLY A 347 12.35 15.18 -13.96
C GLY A 347 11.73 15.39 -12.59
N LEU A 348 12.00 16.52 -11.94
CA LEU A 348 11.28 16.97 -10.74
C LEU A 348 9.88 17.51 -11.10
N GLU A 349 9.74 18.04 -12.30
CA GLU A 349 8.50 18.52 -12.91
C GLU A 349 8.09 17.60 -14.07
N ALA A 350 6.80 17.60 -14.38
CA ALA A 350 6.28 16.94 -15.57
C ALA A 350 6.73 17.67 -16.84
N PHE A 351 7.00 16.91 -17.89
CA PHE A 351 7.27 17.41 -19.21
C PHE A 351 6.50 16.58 -20.24
N ASN A 352 5.42 17.16 -20.75
CA ASN A 352 4.51 16.50 -21.69
C ASN A 352 4.67 17.13 -23.08
N ILE A 353 4.79 16.30 -24.12
CA ILE A 353 4.87 16.69 -25.52
C ILE A 353 3.60 16.19 -26.18
N SER A 354 2.71 17.09 -26.55
CA SER A 354 1.50 16.80 -27.33
C SER A 354 1.82 16.75 -28.82
N SER A 355 0.91 16.15 -29.60
CA SER A 355 1.05 16.08 -31.06
C SER A 355 0.99 17.46 -31.76
N ASP A 356 0.50 18.48 -31.04
CA ASP A 356 0.31 19.83 -31.53
C ASP A 356 1.41 20.84 -31.08
N SER A 357 2.50 20.32 -30.48
CA SER A 357 3.64 21.11 -29.99
C SER A 357 4.89 20.96 -30.86
#